data_42d4a75d0963bc31fe650bb479e81859
#
_entry.id   42d4a75d0963bc31fe650bb479e81859
#
_cell.length_a   1.000
_cell.length_b   1.000
_cell.length_c   1.000
_cell.angle_alpha   90.00
_cell.angle_beta   90.00
_cell.angle_gamma   90.00
#
_symmetry.space_group_name_H-M   'P 1'
#
loop_
_entity.id
_entity.type
_entity.pdbx_description
1 polymer ?
#
loop_
_entity_poly.entity_id
_entity_poly.type
_entity_poly.pdbx_seq_one_letter_code
_entity_poly.pdbx_strand_id
1 'polypeptide(L)'
;VPPSAFRAFLDESTASRGEERQEYLVCAALIDEADCDSIREQLRPLLLPGQIKLHWTDESDRRHRDIVSRIVELGPMNIVVSHLDTYRKKVERYRRKSLETLYHELVTMETFDLTLECRSDGQDKADRAHIVGLQAQGLDRRLRIGHQRGGDEPLLWIADAVLGSINAAHLGNTDHYDELRSTLLIEARTTDSLDP
;
A
#
# COMPACT_ATOMS: atom_id res chain seq x y z
N VAL A 1 17.67 18.91 8.85
CA VAL A 1 17.54 17.88 7.79
C VAL A 1 16.52 18.44 6.82
N PRO A 2 16.79 18.53 5.52
CA PRO A 2 15.73 18.90 4.57
C PRO A 2 14.56 17.90 4.72
N PRO A 3 13.32 18.34 4.52
CA PRO A 3 12.18 17.42 4.52
C PRO A 3 12.42 16.32 3.47
N SER A 4 11.89 15.13 3.72
CA SER A 4 11.88 14.07 2.71
C SER A 4 11.20 14.62 1.47
N ALA A 5 11.79 14.40 0.30
CA ALA A 5 11.19 14.80 -0.96
C ALA A 5 9.94 13.98 -1.29
N PHE A 6 9.77 12.83 -0.66
CA PHE A 6 8.67 11.91 -0.90
C PHE A 6 7.82 11.68 0.35
N ARG A 7 6.52 11.48 0.12
CA ARG A 7 5.55 10.98 1.08
C ARG A 7 5.03 9.63 0.61
N ALA A 8 4.80 8.73 1.55
CA ALA A 8 4.30 7.39 1.28
C ALA A 8 2.84 7.24 1.75
N PHE A 9 2.03 6.54 0.95
CA PHE A 9 0.60 6.30 1.22
C PHE A 9 0.35 4.80 1.09
N LEU A 10 -0.08 4.18 2.20
CA LEU A 10 -0.15 2.72 2.34
C LEU A 10 -1.58 2.22 2.42
N ASP A 11 -1.83 1.17 1.67
CA ASP A 11 -2.97 0.27 1.84
C ASP A 11 -2.51 -1.19 1.96
N GLU A 12 -3.40 -2.08 2.38
CA GLU A 12 -3.11 -3.46 2.69
C GLU A 12 -4.20 -4.41 2.17
N SER A 13 -3.81 -5.62 1.83
CA SER A 13 -4.71 -6.65 1.33
C SER A 13 -4.34 -8.03 1.85
N THR A 14 -5.33 -8.88 1.98
CA THR A 14 -5.17 -10.29 2.33
C THR A 14 -5.88 -11.13 1.29
N ALA A 15 -5.19 -12.13 0.75
CA ALA A 15 -5.76 -13.01 -0.25
C ALA A 15 -5.38 -14.48 -0.01
N SER A 16 -6.32 -15.38 -0.30
CA SER A 16 -6.03 -16.82 -0.33
C SER A 16 -5.20 -17.16 -1.57
N ARG A 17 -4.20 -18.02 -1.39
CA ARG A 17 -3.36 -18.55 -2.45
C ARG A 17 -3.48 -20.08 -2.47
N GLY A 18 -4.51 -20.57 -3.15
CA GLY A 18 -4.91 -21.99 -3.09
C GLY A 18 -5.65 -22.34 -1.79
N GLU A 19 -5.73 -23.63 -1.47
CA GLU A 19 -6.57 -24.14 -0.37
C GLU A 19 -5.95 -23.92 1.02
N GLU A 20 -4.61 -23.88 1.13
CA GLU A 20 -3.91 -23.91 2.42
C GLU A 20 -3.01 -22.70 2.68
N ARG A 21 -2.94 -21.73 1.73
CA ARG A 21 -2.05 -20.58 1.83
C ARG A 21 -2.81 -19.27 1.87
N GLN A 22 -2.29 -18.35 2.64
CA GLN A 22 -2.77 -16.97 2.71
C GLN A 22 -1.59 -16.03 2.49
N GLU A 23 -1.77 -15.04 1.65
CA GLU A 23 -0.80 -13.97 1.43
C GLU A 23 -1.32 -12.67 2.04
N TYR A 24 -0.44 -12.00 2.77
CA TYR A 24 -0.64 -10.64 3.24
C TYR A 24 0.23 -9.70 2.41
N LEU A 25 -0.37 -8.67 1.88
CA LEU A 25 0.26 -7.69 1.01
C LEU A 25 0.12 -6.30 1.61
N VAL A 26 1.18 -5.51 1.58
CA VAL A 26 1.14 -4.07 1.78
C VAL A 26 1.72 -3.38 0.57
N CYS A 27 1.14 -2.27 0.18
CA CYS A 27 1.66 -1.40 -0.88
C CYS A 27 1.79 0.01 -0.35
N ALA A 28 2.93 0.64 -0.59
CA ALA A 28 3.15 2.06 -0.35
C ALA A 28 3.39 2.77 -1.67
N ALA A 29 2.52 3.73 -2.01
CA ALA A 29 2.72 4.66 -3.12
C ALA A 29 3.56 5.85 -2.64
N LEU A 30 4.74 6.04 -3.24
CA LEU A 30 5.64 7.15 -2.98
C LEU A 30 5.38 8.26 -4.00
N ILE A 31 5.14 9.45 -3.48
CA ILE A 31 4.78 10.63 -4.29
C ILE A 31 5.66 11.79 -3.83
N ASP A 32 6.22 12.55 -4.78
CA ASP A 32 6.91 13.79 -4.44
C ASP A 32 5.96 14.72 -3.66
N GLU A 33 6.44 15.27 -2.57
CA GLU A 33 5.63 16.13 -1.70
C GLU A 33 5.03 17.31 -2.47
N ALA A 34 5.79 17.85 -3.44
CA ALA A 34 5.35 18.96 -4.28
C ALA A 34 4.17 18.58 -5.21
N ASP A 35 4.04 17.30 -5.56
CA ASP A 35 3.01 16.81 -6.49
C ASP A 35 1.76 16.28 -5.79
N CYS A 36 1.81 16.08 -4.47
CA CYS A 36 0.71 15.45 -3.73
C CYS A 36 -0.65 16.11 -3.98
N ASP A 37 -0.74 17.44 -3.93
CA ASP A 37 -2.01 18.15 -4.10
C ASP A 37 -2.53 18.05 -5.54
N SER A 38 -1.65 18.21 -6.52
CA SER A 38 -2.00 18.04 -7.93
C SER A 38 -2.52 16.63 -8.24
N ILE A 39 -1.88 15.61 -7.68
CA ILE A 39 -2.29 14.21 -7.88
C ILE A 39 -3.62 13.93 -7.19
N ARG A 40 -3.88 14.46 -5.99
CA ARG A 40 -5.20 14.36 -5.33
C ARG A 40 -6.31 14.92 -6.21
N GLU A 41 -6.09 16.09 -6.82
CA GLU A 41 -7.06 16.72 -7.72
C GLU A 41 -7.31 15.89 -8.97
N GLN A 42 -6.31 15.21 -9.50
CA GLN A 42 -6.41 14.34 -10.67
C GLN A 42 -7.05 12.98 -10.38
N LEU A 43 -6.99 12.49 -9.13
CA LEU A 43 -7.63 11.24 -8.72
C LEU A 43 -9.13 11.43 -8.38
N ARG A 44 -9.53 12.57 -7.83
CA ARG A 44 -10.93 12.83 -7.42
C ARG A 44 -11.96 12.61 -8.53
N PRO A 45 -11.71 13.02 -9.80
CA PRO A 45 -12.66 12.77 -10.90
C PRO A 45 -12.88 11.28 -11.23
N LEU A 46 -12.06 10.38 -10.70
CA LEU A 46 -12.29 8.95 -10.83
C LEU A 46 -13.47 8.46 -9.97
N LEU A 47 -13.93 9.21 -8.99
CA LEU A 47 -15.11 8.85 -8.21
C LEU A 47 -16.39 8.96 -9.06
N LEU A 48 -17.25 7.97 -8.93
CA LEU A 48 -18.61 8.04 -9.46
C LEU A 48 -19.50 8.87 -8.53
N PRO A 49 -20.61 9.43 -9.05
CA PRO A 49 -21.58 10.14 -8.21
C PRO A 49 -22.03 9.29 -7.01
N GLY A 50 -21.85 9.84 -5.80
CA GLY A 50 -22.20 9.18 -4.54
C GLY A 50 -21.09 8.30 -3.94
N GLN A 51 -19.99 8.04 -4.65
CA GLN A 51 -18.83 7.40 -4.06
C GLN A 51 -18.04 8.41 -3.21
N ILE A 52 -17.61 7.96 -2.04
CA ILE A 52 -16.73 8.74 -1.15
C ILE A 52 -15.27 8.27 -1.20
N LYS A 53 -15.05 7.03 -1.66
CA LYS A 53 -13.75 6.37 -1.78
C LYS A 53 -13.77 5.50 -3.03
N LEU A 54 -12.65 5.46 -3.73
CA LEU A 54 -12.40 4.44 -4.74
C LEU A 54 -11.95 3.17 -4.03
N HIS A 55 -12.56 2.04 -4.38
CA HIS A 55 -12.18 0.75 -3.86
C HIS A 55 -12.18 -0.27 -5.00
N TRP A 56 -11.00 -0.86 -5.27
CA TRP A 56 -10.79 -1.74 -6.42
C TRP A 56 -11.86 -2.82 -6.56
N THR A 57 -12.20 -3.50 -5.47
CA THR A 57 -13.16 -4.62 -5.52
C THR A 57 -14.59 -4.21 -5.89
N ASP A 58 -14.93 -2.93 -5.77
CA ASP A 58 -16.27 -2.41 -6.08
C ASP A 58 -16.38 -1.91 -7.53
N GLU A 59 -15.26 -1.89 -8.26
CA GLU A 59 -15.20 -1.33 -9.59
C GLU A 59 -15.36 -2.40 -10.69
N SER A 60 -15.90 -1.97 -11.84
CA SER A 60 -15.99 -2.83 -13.03
C SER A 60 -14.65 -2.90 -13.77
N ASP A 61 -14.47 -3.90 -14.62
CA ASP A 61 -13.26 -4.07 -15.41
C ASP A 61 -12.95 -2.86 -16.32
N ARG A 62 -13.97 -2.20 -16.87
CA ARG A 62 -13.80 -0.93 -17.61
C ARG A 62 -13.21 0.15 -16.70
N ARG A 63 -13.73 0.24 -15.49
CA ARG A 63 -13.26 1.21 -14.49
C ARG A 63 -11.85 0.92 -14.06
N HIS A 64 -11.49 -0.35 -13.88
CA HIS A 64 -10.13 -0.75 -13.60
C HIS A 64 -9.15 -0.22 -14.66
N ARG A 65 -9.50 -0.32 -15.96
CA ARG A 65 -8.66 0.23 -17.04
C ARG A 65 -8.49 1.74 -16.92
N ASP A 66 -9.57 2.47 -16.66
CA ASP A 66 -9.52 3.93 -16.52
C ASP A 66 -8.66 4.36 -15.31
N ILE A 67 -8.77 3.63 -14.19
CA ILE A 67 -8.01 3.86 -12.96
C ILE A 67 -6.52 3.56 -13.19
N VAL A 68 -6.21 2.41 -13.76
CA VAL A 68 -4.83 1.97 -14.03
C VAL A 68 -4.14 2.95 -14.99
N SER A 69 -4.79 3.31 -16.10
CA SER A 69 -4.26 4.27 -17.05
C SER A 69 -3.94 5.61 -16.38
N ARG A 70 -4.84 6.10 -15.52
CA ARG A 70 -4.61 7.34 -14.77
C ARG A 70 -3.43 7.21 -13.80
N ILE A 71 -3.31 6.12 -13.06
CA ILE A 71 -2.18 5.90 -12.13
C ILE A 71 -0.86 5.86 -12.89
N VAL A 72 -0.80 5.16 -14.03
CA VAL A 72 0.42 5.10 -14.86
C VAL A 72 0.80 6.50 -15.37
N GLU A 73 -0.16 7.30 -15.81
CA GLU A 73 0.08 8.70 -16.23
C GLU A 73 0.63 9.58 -15.09
N LEU A 74 0.16 9.35 -13.86
CA LEU A 74 0.61 10.09 -12.68
C LEU A 74 2.01 9.70 -12.22
N GLY A 75 2.47 8.50 -12.57
CA GLY A 75 3.83 8.02 -12.37
C GLY A 75 4.30 7.89 -10.91
N PRO A 76 3.46 7.41 -9.96
CA PRO A 76 3.95 7.15 -8.59
C PRO A 76 5.00 6.05 -8.62
N MET A 77 5.84 6.00 -7.58
CA MET A 77 6.70 4.85 -7.32
C MET A 77 6.03 3.98 -6.26
N ASN A 78 5.89 2.69 -6.52
CA ASN A 78 5.22 1.79 -5.59
C ASN A 78 6.21 0.76 -5.02
N ILE A 79 6.10 0.53 -3.71
CA ILE A 79 6.78 -0.54 -2.98
C ILE A 79 5.73 -1.53 -2.53
N VAL A 80 5.90 -2.80 -2.89
CA VAL A 80 5.04 -3.89 -2.46
C VAL A 80 5.84 -4.84 -1.58
N VAL A 81 5.29 -5.18 -0.41
CA VAL A 81 5.85 -6.20 0.47
C VAL A 81 4.81 -7.29 0.70
N SER A 82 5.20 -8.54 0.51
CA SER A 82 4.34 -9.69 0.72
C SER A 82 4.83 -10.62 1.82
N HIS A 83 3.89 -11.29 2.46
CA HIS A 83 4.12 -12.39 3.38
C HIS A 83 3.16 -13.54 3.07
N LEU A 84 3.69 -14.64 2.56
CA LEU A 84 2.96 -15.86 2.28
C LEU A 84 3.18 -16.87 3.41
N ASP A 85 2.10 -17.42 3.97
CA ASP A 85 2.16 -18.46 5.00
C ASP A 85 1.00 -19.46 4.82
N THR A 86 1.02 -20.54 5.56
CA THR A 86 -0.11 -21.48 5.63
C THR A 86 -1.34 -20.77 6.20
N TYR A 87 -2.53 -21.19 5.73
CA TYR A 87 -3.79 -20.59 6.13
C TYR A 87 -4.01 -20.70 7.64
N ARG A 88 -3.71 -19.62 8.37
CA ARG A 88 -3.87 -19.51 9.82
C ARG A 88 -4.42 -18.13 10.17
N LYS A 89 -5.24 -18.04 11.21
CA LYS A 89 -5.84 -16.79 11.71
C LYS A 89 -4.84 -15.85 12.40
N LYS A 90 -3.69 -15.56 11.78
CA LYS A 90 -2.64 -14.69 12.35
C LYS A 90 -2.39 -13.42 11.53
N VAL A 91 -3.42 -12.84 10.98
CA VAL A 91 -3.36 -11.68 10.07
C VAL A 91 -2.54 -10.51 10.67
N GLU A 92 -2.77 -10.16 11.94
CA GLU A 92 -2.01 -9.08 12.58
C GLU A 92 -0.51 -9.36 12.73
N ARG A 93 -0.12 -10.64 12.86
CA ARG A 93 1.31 -11.01 12.86
C ARG A 93 1.92 -10.80 11.48
N TYR A 94 1.24 -11.21 10.41
CA TYR A 94 1.71 -11.05 9.04
C TYR A 94 1.79 -9.59 8.67
N ARG A 95 0.80 -8.82 9.07
CA ARG A 95 0.77 -7.37 8.91
C ARG A 95 2.00 -6.70 9.52
N ARG A 96 2.31 -7.00 10.79
CA ARG A 96 3.46 -6.43 11.47
C ARG A 96 4.78 -6.73 10.76
N LYS A 97 4.96 -7.96 10.29
CA LYS A 97 6.16 -8.37 9.55
C LYS A 97 6.28 -7.61 8.22
N SER A 98 5.18 -7.50 7.47
CA SER A 98 5.16 -6.76 6.21
C SER A 98 5.43 -5.28 6.43
N LEU A 99 4.83 -4.68 7.46
CA LEU A 99 5.09 -3.28 7.83
C LEU A 99 6.54 -3.05 8.27
N GLU A 100 7.11 -3.94 9.08
CA GLU A 100 8.51 -3.84 9.51
C GLU A 100 9.46 -3.85 8.30
N THR A 101 9.26 -4.77 7.37
CA THR A 101 10.03 -4.82 6.11
C THR A 101 9.87 -3.52 5.33
N LEU A 102 8.62 -3.05 5.15
CA LEU A 102 8.34 -1.79 4.45
C LEU A 102 9.00 -0.58 5.12
N TYR A 103 8.98 -0.51 6.44
CA TYR A 103 9.60 0.61 7.17
C TYR A 103 11.11 0.69 6.91
N HIS A 104 11.79 -0.45 6.83
CA HIS A 104 13.22 -0.49 6.48
C HIS A 104 13.47 -0.04 5.04
N GLU A 105 12.62 -0.44 4.08
CA GLU A 105 12.71 0.04 2.69
C GLU A 105 12.51 1.56 2.61
N LEU A 106 11.48 2.10 3.28
CA LEU A 106 11.21 3.53 3.29
C LEU A 106 12.38 4.34 3.90
N VAL A 107 12.96 3.85 5.00
CA VAL A 107 14.14 4.49 5.62
C VAL A 107 15.33 4.47 4.68
N THR A 108 15.59 3.35 3.98
CA THR A 108 16.65 3.23 2.98
C THR A 108 16.47 4.22 1.84
N MET A 109 15.23 4.53 1.48
CA MET A 109 14.87 5.50 0.45
C MET A 109 14.75 6.94 0.99
N GLU A 110 15.12 7.18 2.24
CA GLU A 110 14.99 8.48 2.91
C GLU A 110 13.56 9.06 2.88
N THR A 111 12.55 8.19 2.85
CA THR A 111 11.14 8.55 2.93
C THR A 111 10.64 8.35 4.36
N PHE A 112 10.31 9.45 5.04
CA PHE A 112 10.08 9.46 6.48
C PHE A 112 8.64 9.79 6.90
N ASP A 113 7.77 10.13 5.97
CA ASP A 113 6.36 10.41 6.22
C ASP A 113 5.49 9.34 5.55
N LEU A 114 4.84 8.50 6.36
CA LEU A 114 3.96 7.43 5.91
C LEU A 114 2.53 7.65 6.42
N THR A 115 1.58 7.66 5.50
CA THR A 115 0.14 7.70 5.80
C THR A 115 -0.46 6.32 5.55
N LEU A 116 -1.09 5.75 6.58
CA LEU A 116 -1.85 4.50 6.51
C LEU A 116 -3.35 4.81 6.44
N GLU A 117 -4.14 3.92 5.82
CA GLU A 117 -5.58 4.00 5.96
C GLU A 117 -6.00 3.70 7.40
N CYS A 118 -6.93 4.51 7.94
CA CYS A 118 -7.50 4.30 9.27
C CYS A 118 -8.20 2.95 9.37
N ARG A 119 -7.98 2.29 10.49
CA ARG A 119 -8.75 1.11 10.91
C ARG A 119 -9.58 1.45 12.15
N SER A 120 -9.68 0.60 13.15
CA SER A 120 -10.23 0.98 14.45
C SER A 120 -9.21 1.75 15.29
N ASP A 121 -9.67 2.60 16.20
CA ASP A 121 -8.79 3.39 17.09
C ASP A 121 -7.78 2.51 17.83
N GLY A 122 -8.19 1.32 18.25
CA GLY A 122 -7.31 0.36 18.93
C GLY A 122 -6.21 -0.18 18.02
N GLN A 123 -6.53 -0.44 16.76
CA GLN A 123 -5.57 -0.92 15.75
C GLN A 123 -4.61 0.20 15.34
N ASP A 124 -5.08 1.41 15.11
CA ASP A 124 -4.25 2.57 14.80
C ASP A 124 -3.30 2.91 15.96
N LYS A 125 -3.77 2.74 17.19
CA LYS A 125 -2.91 2.87 18.39
C LYS A 125 -1.85 1.77 18.47
N ALA A 126 -2.20 0.54 18.06
CA ALA A 126 -1.25 -0.58 18.01
C ALA A 126 -0.16 -0.35 16.95
N ASP A 127 -0.48 0.26 15.82
CA ASP A 127 0.50 0.63 14.79
C ASP A 127 1.51 1.66 15.33
N ARG A 128 1.02 2.69 16.01
CA ARG A 128 1.89 3.69 16.64
C ARG A 128 2.80 3.08 17.72
N ALA A 129 2.29 2.15 18.50
CA ALA A 129 3.10 1.43 19.47
C ALA A 129 4.15 0.52 18.83
N HIS A 130 3.81 -0.12 17.70
CA HIS A 130 4.71 -1.00 16.96
C HIS A 130 5.92 -0.22 16.42
N ILE A 131 5.70 0.90 15.72
CA ILE A 131 6.81 1.70 15.19
C ILE A 131 7.71 2.26 16.30
N VAL A 132 7.13 2.70 17.43
CA VAL A 132 7.92 3.15 18.58
C VAL A 132 8.79 2.00 19.15
N GLY A 133 8.25 0.79 19.20
CA GLY A 133 9.01 -0.40 19.59
C GLY A 133 10.18 -0.69 18.65
N LEU A 134 9.98 -0.60 17.34
CA LEU A 134 11.03 -0.79 16.34
C LEU A 134 12.09 0.33 16.41
N GLN A 135 11.68 1.56 16.65
CA GLN A 135 12.60 2.69 16.85
C GLN A 135 13.46 2.55 18.11
N ALA A 136 12.92 1.93 19.15
CA ALA A 136 13.71 1.58 20.33
C ALA A 136 14.73 0.46 20.03
N GLN A 137 14.52 -0.34 18.99
CA GLN A 137 15.42 -1.40 18.53
C GLN A 137 16.37 -0.95 17.41
N GLY A 138 16.32 0.31 16.98
CA GLY A 138 17.27 0.87 16.00
C GLY A 138 16.67 1.34 14.68
N LEU A 139 15.37 1.20 14.46
CA LEU A 139 14.73 1.83 13.29
C LEU A 139 14.89 3.35 13.37
N ASP A 140 15.09 4.00 12.23
CA ASP A 140 15.29 5.44 12.16
C ASP A 140 14.11 6.20 12.79
N ARG A 141 14.41 7.08 13.74
CA ARG A 141 13.40 7.86 14.47
C ARG A 141 12.78 8.98 13.67
N ARG A 142 13.30 9.28 12.49
CA ARG A 142 12.69 10.24 11.56
C ARG A 142 11.43 9.70 10.93
N LEU A 143 11.30 8.35 10.76
CA LEU A 143 10.10 7.75 10.19
C LEU A 143 8.90 8.00 11.10
N ARG A 144 7.87 8.61 10.54
CA ARG A 144 6.61 8.93 11.21
C ARG A 144 5.46 8.28 10.48
N ILE A 145 4.47 7.81 11.23
CA ILE A 145 3.24 7.29 10.66
C ILE A 145 2.05 8.13 11.08
N GLY A 146 1.16 8.38 10.13
CA GLY A 146 -0.15 8.97 10.34
C GLY A 146 -1.25 8.03 9.84
N HIS A 147 -2.50 8.31 10.22
CA HIS A 147 -3.66 7.56 9.74
C HIS A 147 -4.67 8.55 9.16
N GLN A 148 -5.22 8.21 8.00
CA GLN A 148 -6.27 9.00 7.34
C GLN A 148 -7.36 8.07 6.79
N ARG A 149 -8.59 8.58 6.70
CA ARG A 149 -9.67 7.83 6.07
C ARG A 149 -9.48 7.80 4.56
N GLY A 150 -9.72 6.65 3.94
CA GLY A 150 -9.60 6.50 2.48
C GLY A 150 -10.50 7.44 1.69
N GLY A 151 -11.63 7.89 2.24
CA GLY A 151 -12.48 8.90 1.62
C GLY A 151 -11.89 10.32 1.65
N ASP A 152 -11.02 10.62 2.60
CA ASP A 152 -10.42 11.94 2.78
C ASP A 152 -9.07 12.06 2.05
N GLU A 153 -8.37 10.94 1.84
CA GLU A 153 -7.04 10.91 1.22
C GLU A 153 -7.01 10.07 -0.08
N PRO A 154 -7.18 10.71 -1.25
CA PRO A 154 -7.16 10.02 -2.54
C PRO A 154 -5.86 9.28 -2.86
N LEU A 155 -4.72 9.69 -2.30
CA LEU A 155 -3.43 9.08 -2.59
C LEU A 155 -3.35 7.63 -2.08
N LEU A 156 -4.17 7.25 -1.08
CA LEU A 156 -4.32 5.87 -0.63
C LEU A 156 -4.94 4.95 -1.70
N TRP A 157 -5.75 5.50 -2.62
CA TRP A 157 -6.40 4.71 -3.68
C TRP A 157 -5.41 4.13 -4.68
N ILE A 158 -4.23 4.73 -4.83
CA ILE A 158 -3.16 4.21 -5.69
C ILE A 158 -2.70 2.86 -5.17
N ALA A 159 -2.42 2.76 -3.87
CA ALA A 159 -2.00 1.51 -3.24
C ALA A 159 -3.09 0.44 -3.30
N ASP A 160 -4.37 0.79 -3.08
CA ASP A 160 -5.51 -0.13 -3.24
C ASP A 160 -5.59 -0.69 -4.67
N ALA A 161 -5.43 0.15 -5.70
CA ALA A 161 -5.46 -0.28 -7.10
C ALA A 161 -4.27 -1.21 -7.45
N VAL A 162 -3.08 -0.92 -6.95
CA VAL A 162 -1.90 -1.80 -7.15
C VAL A 162 -2.14 -3.15 -6.51
N LEU A 163 -2.59 -3.21 -5.25
CA LEU A 163 -2.89 -4.47 -4.55
C LEU A 163 -4.02 -5.25 -5.22
N GLY A 164 -5.06 -4.54 -5.67
CA GLY A 164 -6.16 -5.14 -6.41
C GLY A 164 -5.71 -5.78 -7.72
N SER A 165 -4.83 -5.12 -8.47
CA SER A 165 -4.27 -5.64 -9.72
C SER A 165 -3.41 -6.88 -9.49
N ILE A 166 -2.60 -6.92 -8.42
CA ILE A 166 -1.82 -8.09 -8.03
C ILE A 166 -2.74 -9.27 -7.73
N ASN A 167 -3.81 -9.05 -6.96
CA ASN A 167 -4.77 -10.09 -6.65
C ASN A 167 -5.53 -10.59 -7.88
N ALA A 168 -5.88 -9.70 -8.82
CA ALA A 168 -6.50 -10.06 -10.09
C ALA A 168 -5.55 -10.91 -10.96
N ALA A 169 -4.26 -10.59 -10.99
CA ALA A 169 -3.24 -11.33 -11.72
C ALA A 169 -3.11 -12.77 -11.20
N HIS A 170 -3.15 -12.97 -9.88
CA HIS A 170 -3.18 -14.31 -9.28
C HIS A 170 -4.43 -15.14 -9.65
N LEU A 171 -5.52 -14.48 -10.02
CA LEU A 171 -6.75 -15.11 -10.51
C LEU A 171 -6.76 -15.29 -12.05
N GLY A 172 -5.67 -14.94 -12.73
CA GLY A 172 -5.49 -15.12 -14.16
C GLY A 172 -5.75 -13.87 -15.02
N ASN A 173 -6.10 -12.72 -14.41
CA ASN A 173 -6.23 -11.44 -15.11
C ASN A 173 -4.99 -10.58 -14.85
N THR A 174 -4.00 -10.66 -15.74
CA THR A 174 -2.71 -9.97 -15.59
C THR A 174 -2.67 -8.57 -16.21
N ASP A 175 -3.64 -8.20 -17.06
CA ASP A 175 -3.59 -6.98 -17.88
C ASP A 175 -3.32 -5.72 -17.06
N HIS A 176 -4.03 -5.56 -15.94
CA HIS A 176 -3.90 -4.39 -15.07
C HIS A 176 -2.58 -4.36 -14.33
N TYR A 177 -2.12 -5.52 -13.87
CA TYR A 177 -0.82 -5.64 -13.20
C TYR A 177 0.33 -5.36 -14.17
N ASP A 178 0.28 -5.91 -15.39
CA ASP A 178 1.31 -5.70 -16.40
C ASP A 178 1.45 -4.21 -16.76
N GLU A 179 0.34 -3.47 -16.83
CA GLU A 179 0.35 -2.02 -17.08
C GLU A 179 0.93 -1.25 -15.86
N LEU A 180 0.52 -1.57 -14.64
CA LEU A 180 1.01 -0.93 -13.41
C LEU A 180 2.46 -1.31 -13.07
N ARG A 181 2.99 -2.39 -13.64
CA ARG A 181 4.34 -2.88 -13.38
C ARG A 181 5.42 -1.83 -13.62
N SER A 182 5.19 -0.91 -14.54
CA SER A 182 6.10 0.22 -14.80
C SER A 182 6.24 1.18 -13.61
N THR A 183 5.29 1.17 -12.68
CA THR A 183 5.30 1.99 -11.45
C THR A 183 5.89 1.26 -10.24
N LEU A 184 6.13 -0.05 -10.34
CA LEU A 184 6.68 -0.84 -9.25
C LEU A 184 8.19 -0.63 -9.15
N LEU A 185 8.63 -0.08 -8.03
CA LEU A 185 10.03 0.17 -7.74
C LEU A 185 10.67 -1.00 -6.99
N ILE A 186 9.96 -1.55 -6.00
CA ILE A 186 10.41 -2.66 -5.15
C ILE A 186 9.24 -3.64 -4.98
N GLU A 187 9.55 -4.92 -5.18
CA GLU A 187 8.74 -6.05 -4.75
C GLU A 187 9.57 -6.88 -3.78
N ALA A 188 9.24 -6.83 -2.51
CA ALA A 188 9.97 -7.53 -1.46
C ALA A 188 9.09 -8.58 -0.75
N ARG A 189 9.74 -9.51 -0.09
CA ARG A 189 9.10 -10.48 0.80
C ARG A 189 9.69 -10.37 2.19
N THR A 190 8.89 -10.68 3.19
CA THR A 190 9.39 -10.82 4.55
C THR A 190 10.32 -12.03 4.64
N THR A 191 11.28 -11.98 5.56
CA THR A 191 12.36 -12.98 5.67
C THR A 191 11.89 -14.41 5.91
N ASP A 192 10.72 -14.59 6.52
CA ASP A 192 10.12 -15.90 6.83
C ASP A 192 8.84 -16.17 6.03
N SER A 193 8.66 -15.47 4.91
CA SER A 193 7.62 -15.80 3.92
C SER A 193 7.92 -17.13 3.26
N LEU A 194 6.89 -17.92 3.02
CA LEU A 194 7.00 -19.11 2.18
C LEU A 194 7.32 -18.71 0.73
N ASP A 195 7.90 -19.62 -0.02
CA ASP A 195 8.02 -19.47 -1.48
C ASP A 195 6.65 -19.67 -2.15
N PRO A 196 6.38 -19.00 -3.30
CA PRO A 196 5.12 -19.08 -4.02
C PRO A 196 4.76 -20.45 -4.52
#